data_83bc31a4241601c18a8f781a34ad7cf6
#
_entry.id   83bc31a4241601c18a8f781a34ad7cf6
#
_cell.length_a   1.000
_cell.length_b   1.000
_cell.length_c   1.000
_cell.angle_alpha   90.00
_cell.angle_beta   90.00
_cell.angle_gamma   90.00
#
_symmetry.space_group_name_H-M   'P 1'
#
loop_
_entity.id
_entity.type
_entity.pdbx_description
1 polymer ?
#
loop_
_entity_poly.entity_id
_entity_poly.type
_entity_poly.pdbx_seq_one_letter_code
_entity_poly.pdbx_strand_id
1 'polypeptide(L)'
;MHKLSFKTYNSKNKLLVADEIMCIYEDKMGNLWIGTNGYGLQKYNQEKDWFEPAPNIQEIPSDIVFNITEVNGTLVLVTNKGVVLYNSQTHKSLIFDDRDGMLDKSCLKNSMFNDKKGQIYYGTPSGFCIFHPNLVNYDSTHTPTIISDFKIFHKSFDELPNKKKKQLSGKTHPLYSKNITLTSSDNNIGIKFAALSYVHPEKKKYAYKLEGFDKDWIYTDATSRTAFYTNLPSGEYRFLVKTLNEGRVENENYEEFGIKVLPPFYKTNLALVCYLFLITISGYVFYRFQNYRYKLKEAVKVEQIERIKAEELHQSKFKFFANISHEFLTPLSIISCSIDELKRMYNIDNKILKAAQS
;
A
#
# COMPACT_ATOMS: atom_id res chain seq x y z
N MET A 1 -52.27 25.94 48.84
CA MET A 1 -52.24 26.16 47.39
C MET A 1 -50.93 25.59 46.87
N HIS A 2 -50.95 24.47 46.16
CA HIS A 2 -49.76 23.94 45.46
C HIS A 2 -49.45 24.90 44.29
N LYS A 3 -48.32 25.56 44.32
CA LYS A 3 -47.87 26.42 43.26
C LYS A 3 -47.52 25.53 42.06
N LEU A 4 -48.33 25.57 41.01
CA LEU A 4 -48.03 24.92 39.74
C LEU A 4 -46.70 25.49 39.19
N SER A 5 -45.68 24.67 39.06
CA SER A 5 -44.41 25.05 38.45
C SER A 5 -44.23 24.25 37.16
N PHE A 6 -43.87 24.97 36.07
CA PHE A 6 -43.50 24.36 34.79
C PHE A 6 -41.99 24.38 34.67
N LYS A 7 -41.39 23.24 34.29
CA LYS A 7 -40.01 23.14 33.91
C LYS A 7 -39.94 22.90 32.40
N THR A 8 -39.15 23.67 31.71
CA THR A 8 -39.05 23.60 30.25
C THR A 8 -37.73 22.97 29.85
N TYR A 9 -37.79 22.01 28.94
CA TYR A 9 -36.62 21.39 28.28
C TYR A 9 -36.65 21.80 26.82
N ASN A 10 -35.59 22.44 26.33
CA ASN A 10 -35.45 22.86 24.94
C ASN A 10 -33.95 23.01 24.56
N SER A 11 -33.66 23.24 23.29
CA SER A 11 -32.31 23.45 22.78
C SER A 11 -31.63 24.70 23.31
N LYS A 12 -32.43 25.76 23.64
CA LYS A 12 -31.92 27.05 24.13
C LYS A 12 -31.32 26.94 25.52
N ASN A 13 -31.91 26.14 26.40
CA ASN A 13 -31.38 25.88 27.75
C ASN A 13 -30.43 24.71 27.80
N LYS A 14 -30.15 24.08 26.66
CA LYS A 14 -29.24 22.92 26.50
C LYS A 14 -29.63 21.66 27.30
N LEU A 15 -30.87 21.59 27.78
CA LEU A 15 -31.40 20.42 28.48
C LEU A 15 -31.94 19.36 27.51
N LEU A 16 -32.08 19.74 26.22
CA LEU A 16 -32.56 18.91 25.15
C LEU A 16 -31.81 19.30 23.87
N VAL A 17 -31.46 18.31 23.04
CA VAL A 17 -30.76 18.54 21.78
C VAL A 17 -31.72 18.97 20.66
N ALA A 18 -32.99 18.52 20.71
CA ALA A 18 -34.01 18.72 19.70
C ALA A 18 -35.21 19.47 20.25
N ASP A 19 -35.75 20.42 19.50
CA ASP A 19 -36.98 21.15 19.90
C ASP A 19 -38.25 20.43 19.38
N GLU A 20 -38.17 19.60 18.37
CA GLU A 20 -39.31 18.86 17.82
C GLU A 20 -39.37 17.44 18.38
N ILE A 21 -40.27 17.26 19.38
CA ILE A 21 -40.51 15.98 20.03
C ILE A 21 -41.69 15.30 19.33
N MET A 22 -41.45 14.04 18.90
CA MET A 22 -42.46 13.20 18.24
C MET A 22 -43.24 12.35 19.21
N CYS A 23 -42.57 11.78 20.20
CA CYS A 23 -43.18 10.92 21.23
C CYS A 23 -42.38 10.99 22.52
N ILE A 24 -43.06 10.65 23.62
CA ILE A 24 -42.48 10.49 24.96
C ILE A 24 -42.96 9.11 25.49
N TYR A 25 -42.03 8.35 26.06
CA TYR A 25 -42.32 7.01 26.55
C TYR A 25 -41.52 6.71 27.82
N GLU A 26 -42.18 6.17 28.83
CA GLU A 26 -41.55 5.64 30.04
C GLU A 26 -41.50 4.10 29.93
N ASP A 27 -40.29 3.52 30.04
CA ASP A 27 -40.13 2.09 30.00
C ASP A 27 -40.49 1.45 31.37
N LYS A 28 -40.57 0.12 31.40
CA LYS A 28 -40.94 -0.62 32.62
C LYS A 28 -39.91 -0.50 33.74
N MET A 29 -38.71 0.01 33.43
CA MET A 29 -37.66 0.26 34.41
C MET A 29 -37.71 1.71 34.95
N GLY A 30 -38.68 2.51 34.50
CA GLY A 30 -38.80 3.94 34.86
C GLY A 30 -37.87 4.90 34.11
N ASN A 31 -37.21 4.47 33.04
CA ASN A 31 -36.43 5.37 32.22
C ASN A 31 -37.33 6.13 31.26
N LEU A 32 -37.15 7.43 31.18
CA LEU A 32 -37.90 8.28 30.27
C LEU A 32 -37.14 8.42 28.94
N TRP A 33 -37.84 8.11 27.85
CA TRP A 33 -37.31 8.16 26.47
C TRP A 33 -38.13 9.14 25.65
N ILE A 34 -37.43 9.83 24.72
CA ILE A 34 -38.10 10.69 23.75
C ILE A 34 -37.64 10.32 22.34
N GLY A 35 -38.60 10.28 21.42
CA GLY A 35 -38.34 10.24 19.98
C GLY A 35 -38.38 11.66 19.41
N THR A 36 -37.41 11.99 18.58
CA THR A 36 -37.24 13.33 18.04
C THR A 36 -37.31 13.34 16.53
N ASN A 37 -37.51 14.54 15.95
CA ASN A 37 -37.29 14.80 14.53
C ASN A 37 -35.89 15.34 14.31
N GLY A 38 -35.03 14.52 13.75
CA GLY A 38 -33.66 14.91 13.36
C GLY A 38 -32.53 14.54 14.33
N TYR A 39 -32.84 14.03 15.53
CA TYR A 39 -31.83 13.63 16.53
C TYR A 39 -32.08 12.24 17.12
N GLY A 40 -32.98 11.48 16.52
CA GLY A 40 -33.23 10.08 16.88
C GLY A 40 -33.82 9.87 18.27
N LEU A 41 -33.39 8.81 18.95
CA LEU A 41 -33.80 8.41 20.28
C LEU A 41 -32.93 9.08 21.35
N GLN A 42 -33.54 9.67 22.38
CA GLN A 42 -32.84 10.25 23.53
C GLN A 42 -33.37 9.68 24.82
N LYS A 43 -32.51 9.59 25.84
CA LYS A 43 -32.82 9.12 27.18
C LYS A 43 -32.65 10.25 28.18
N TYR A 44 -33.56 10.38 29.12
CA TYR A 44 -33.46 11.30 30.25
C TYR A 44 -32.41 10.82 31.24
N ASN A 45 -31.45 11.67 31.55
CA ASN A 45 -30.47 11.43 32.59
C ASN A 45 -30.93 12.18 33.88
N GLN A 46 -31.31 11.44 34.89
CA GLN A 46 -31.84 12.01 36.15
C GLN A 46 -30.77 12.77 36.95
N GLU A 47 -29.51 12.31 36.89
CA GLU A 47 -28.42 12.95 37.67
C GLU A 47 -28.06 14.31 37.10
N LYS A 48 -28.04 14.41 35.77
CA LYS A 48 -27.66 15.65 35.04
C LYS A 48 -28.87 16.53 34.71
N ASP A 49 -30.08 16.00 34.87
CA ASP A 49 -31.34 16.65 34.60
C ASP A 49 -31.44 17.17 33.13
N TRP A 50 -31.03 16.33 32.18
CA TRP A 50 -31.08 16.61 30.75
C TRP A 50 -31.35 15.35 29.93
N PHE A 51 -31.62 15.52 28.61
CA PHE A 51 -31.76 14.41 27.68
C PHE A 51 -30.45 14.21 26.93
N GLU A 52 -29.95 12.98 26.90
CA GLU A 52 -28.76 12.57 26.16
C GLU A 52 -29.10 11.56 25.06
N PRO A 53 -28.36 11.54 23.93
CA PRO A 53 -28.56 10.53 22.90
C PRO A 53 -28.49 9.12 23.47
N ALA A 54 -29.36 8.22 23.00
CA ALA A 54 -29.31 6.82 23.39
C ALA A 54 -27.93 6.23 23.00
N PRO A 55 -27.34 5.38 23.85
CA PRO A 55 -26.09 4.70 23.50
C PRO A 55 -26.23 3.90 22.19
N ASN A 56 -25.17 3.92 21.37
CA ASN A 56 -25.12 3.28 20.05
C ASN A 56 -26.22 3.73 19.08
N ILE A 57 -26.75 4.95 19.26
CA ILE A 57 -27.76 5.51 18.36
C ILE A 57 -27.35 5.56 16.90
N GLN A 58 -26.04 5.60 16.61
CA GLN A 58 -25.48 5.59 15.26
C GLN A 58 -25.82 4.32 14.47
N GLU A 59 -26.16 3.23 15.16
CA GLU A 59 -26.64 1.99 14.54
C GLU A 59 -28.11 2.07 14.11
N ILE A 60 -28.87 3.05 14.62
CA ILE A 60 -30.24 3.28 14.21
C ILE A 60 -30.24 4.08 12.90
N PRO A 61 -30.81 3.56 11.80
CA PRO A 61 -30.66 4.15 10.47
C PRO A 61 -31.44 5.46 10.27
N SER A 62 -32.14 5.93 11.30
CA SER A 62 -33.04 7.08 11.21
C SER A 62 -32.82 8.07 12.34
N ASP A 63 -32.73 9.36 11.96
CA ASP A 63 -32.75 10.48 12.90
C ASP A 63 -34.16 10.87 13.35
N ILE A 64 -35.21 10.22 12.80
CA ILE A 64 -36.61 10.50 13.11
C ILE A 64 -37.25 9.26 13.77
N VAL A 65 -37.69 9.42 15.03
CA VAL A 65 -38.41 8.39 15.78
C VAL A 65 -39.80 8.89 16.04
N PHE A 66 -40.78 8.31 15.36
CA PHE A 66 -42.21 8.71 15.45
C PHE A 66 -42.91 8.21 16.68
N ASN A 67 -42.64 6.95 17.07
CA ASN A 67 -43.26 6.29 18.18
C ASN A 67 -42.31 5.33 18.90
N ILE A 68 -42.51 5.16 20.19
CA ILE A 68 -41.79 4.23 21.06
C ILE A 68 -42.79 3.41 21.82
N THR A 69 -42.57 2.10 21.91
CA THR A 69 -43.27 1.18 22.84
C THR A 69 -42.30 0.14 23.34
N GLU A 70 -42.67 -0.62 24.33
CA GLU A 70 -41.87 -1.70 24.88
C GLU A 70 -42.60 -3.04 24.81
N VAL A 71 -41.93 -4.06 24.34
CA VAL A 71 -42.35 -5.46 24.35
C VAL A 71 -41.25 -6.31 24.96
N ASN A 72 -41.54 -7.00 26.06
CA ASN A 72 -40.60 -7.89 26.75
C ASN A 72 -39.23 -7.29 27.06
N GLY A 73 -39.16 -6.02 27.49
CA GLY A 73 -37.92 -5.33 27.86
C GLY A 73 -37.11 -4.79 26.65
N THR A 74 -37.67 -4.91 25.44
CA THR A 74 -37.09 -4.35 24.24
C THR A 74 -37.92 -3.17 23.75
N LEU A 75 -37.31 -2.02 23.51
CA LEU A 75 -37.99 -0.89 22.94
C LEU A 75 -38.21 -1.13 21.44
N VAL A 76 -39.41 -0.88 20.99
CA VAL A 76 -39.79 -0.91 19.58
C VAL A 76 -39.98 0.52 19.12
N LEU A 77 -39.11 0.93 18.20
CA LEU A 77 -39.09 2.28 17.66
C LEU A 77 -39.67 2.25 16.25
N VAL A 78 -40.66 3.06 16.00
CA VAL A 78 -41.22 3.27 14.66
C VAL A 78 -40.61 4.50 14.09
N THR A 79 -39.92 4.36 12.94
CA THR A 79 -39.10 5.42 12.33
C THR A 79 -39.55 5.70 10.89
N ASN A 80 -38.94 6.72 10.26
CA ASN A 80 -39.12 6.99 8.83
C ASN A 80 -38.34 6.02 7.90
N LYS A 81 -37.56 5.09 8.46
CA LYS A 81 -36.77 4.11 7.70
C LYS A 81 -37.03 2.66 8.16
N GLY A 82 -38.13 2.44 8.84
CA GLY A 82 -38.54 1.11 9.31
C GLY A 82 -38.79 1.03 10.80
N VAL A 83 -38.87 -0.19 11.30
CA VAL A 83 -39.09 -0.51 12.73
C VAL A 83 -37.74 -0.99 13.30
N VAL A 84 -37.38 -0.46 14.47
CA VAL A 84 -36.14 -0.82 15.17
C VAL A 84 -36.50 -1.44 16.51
N LEU A 85 -35.95 -2.63 16.78
CA LEU A 85 -35.93 -3.23 18.11
C LEU A 85 -34.62 -2.78 18.79
N TYR A 86 -34.75 -2.02 19.87
CA TYR A 86 -33.59 -1.51 20.61
C TYR A 86 -33.61 -2.09 22.03
N ASN A 87 -32.56 -2.82 22.39
CA ASN A 87 -32.37 -3.34 23.72
C ASN A 87 -31.66 -2.29 24.59
N SER A 88 -32.38 -1.74 25.58
CA SER A 88 -31.87 -0.66 26.44
C SER A 88 -30.75 -1.08 27.39
N GLN A 89 -30.55 -2.40 27.62
CA GLN A 89 -29.50 -2.92 28.51
C GLN A 89 -28.23 -3.24 27.76
N THR A 90 -28.33 -3.88 26.58
CA THR A 90 -27.18 -4.28 25.76
C THR A 90 -26.80 -3.21 24.73
N HIS A 91 -27.65 -2.19 24.55
CA HIS A 91 -27.54 -1.12 23.57
C HIS A 91 -27.45 -1.62 22.12
N LYS A 92 -27.96 -2.81 21.85
CA LYS A 92 -27.99 -3.40 20.51
C LYS A 92 -29.31 -3.08 19.82
N SER A 93 -29.25 -2.86 18.51
CA SER A 93 -30.41 -2.60 17.67
C SER A 93 -30.57 -3.66 16.59
N LEU A 94 -31.83 -3.97 16.24
CA LEU A 94 -32.20 -4.77 15.10
C LEU A 94 -33.19 -4.01 14.25
N ILE A 95 -32.94 -3.94 12.95
CA ILE A 95 -33.63 -3.05 12.03
C ILE A 95 -34.46 -3.86 11.04
N PHE A 96 -35.76 -3.52 10.93
CA PHE A 96 -36.70 -4.08 9.97
C PHE A 96 -37.12 -3.01 8.97
N ASP A 97 -37.05 -3.32 7.69
CA ASP A 97 -37.42 -2.42 6.61
C ASP A 97 -38.20 -3.16 5.50
N ASP A 98 -38.37 -2.56 4.35
CA ASP A 98 -39.07 -3.15 3.20
C ASP A 98 -38.46 -4.49 2.74
N ARG A 99 -37.19 -4.72 2.98
CA ARG A 99 -36.51 -6.00 2.68
C ARG A 99 -36.93 -7.15 3.60
N ASP A 100 -37.52 -6.85 4.74
CA ASP A 100 -38.06 -7.83 5.70
C ASP A 100 -39.54 -8.07 5.49
N GLY A 101 -40.14 -7.60 4.41
CA GLY A 101 -41.53 -7.76 4.06
C GLY A 101 -42.44 -6.66 4.63
N MET A 102 -41.90 -5.54 5.09
CA MET A 102 -42.71 -4.37 5.40
C MET A 102 -43.30 -3.80 4.10
N LEU A 103 -44.54 -3.26 4.22
CA LEU A 103 -45.24 -2.68 3.07
C LEU A 103 -44.54 -1.48 2.48
N ASP A 104 -43.95 -0.65 3.36
CA ASP A 104 -43.20 0.58 3.00
C ASP A 104 -41.98 0.76 3.91
N LYS A 105 -40.96 1.49 3.43
CA LYS A 105 -39.79 1.89 4.25
C LYS A 105 -40.16 2.85 5.37
N SER A 106 -41.12 3.74 5.13
CA SER A 106 -41.50 4.77 6.09
C SER A 106 -42.78 4.40 6.83
N CYS A 107 -42.80 4.73 8.10
CA CYS A 107 -44.00 4.62 8.96
C CYS A 107 -44.62 6.00 9.14
N LEU A 108 -45.91 6.01 9.45
CA LEU A 108 -46.66 7.25 9.70
C LEU A 108 -46.56 7.68 11.16
N LYS A 109 -46.50 8.99 11.38
CA LYS A 109 -46.57 9.61 12.72
C LYS A 109 -47.87 9.28 13.41
N ASN A 110 -47.83 9.00 14.74
CA ASN A 110 -48.99 8.77 15.58
C ASN A 110 -49.88 7.59 15.12
N SER A 111 -49.34 6.60 14.39
CA SER A 111 -50.10 5.48 13.82
C SER A 111 -49.73 4.15 14.43
N MET A 112 -49.23 4.11 15.66
CA MET A 112 -48.83 2.88 16.34
C MET A 112 -49.78 2.51 17.46
N PHE A 113 -50.11 1.20 17.54
CA PHE A 113 -50.84 0.60 18.61
C PHE A 113 -50.20 -0.71 19.04
N ASN A 114 -50.03 -0.89 20.33
CA ASN A 114 -49.52 -2.14 20.93
C ASN A 114 -50.67 -2.83 21.68
N ASP A 115 -51.00 -4.05 21.28
CA ASP A 115 -52.04 -4.82 21.94
C ASP A 115 -51.51 -5.50 23.23
N LYS A 116 -52.47 -6.08 24.03
CA LYS A 116 -52.10 -6.77 25.26
C LYS A 116 -51.28 -8.06 25.05
N LYS A 117 -51.16 -8.53 23.79
CA LYS A 117 -50.40 -9.72 23.42
C LYS A 117 -48.98 -9.36 22.93
N GLY A 118 -48.65 -8.07 22.91
CA GLY A 118 -47.36 -7.57 22.41
C GLY A 118 -47.25 -7.49 20.87
N GLN A 119 -48.43 -7.53 20.21
CA GLN A 119 -48.52 -7.36 18.77
C GLN A 119 -48.58 -5.86 18.44
N ILE A 120 -47.79 -5.40 17.55
CA ILE A 120 -47.67 -3.99 17.19
C ILE A 120 -48.31 -3.74 15.84
N TYR A 121 -49.23 -2.80 15.80
CA TYR A 121 -49.87 -2.30 14.60
C TYR A 121 -49.30 -0.90 14.29
N TYR A 122 -48.87 -0.65 13.08
CA TYR A 122 -48.41 0.66 12.68
C TYR A 122 -48.81 0.99 11.25
N GLY A 123 -49.14 2.25 11.02
CA GLY A 123 -49.52 2.75 9.70
C GLY A 123 -48.33 3.06 8.82
N THR A 124 -48.52 2.81 7.52
CA THR A 124 -47.61 3.18 6.45
C THR A 124 -48.37 3.98 5.38
N PRO A 125 -47.72 4.68 4.46
CA PRO A 125 -48.39 5.41 3.37
C PRO A 125 -49.30 4.54 2.51
N SER A 126 -49.00 3.24 2.36
CA SER A 126 -49.77 2.31 1.52
C SER A 126 -50.74 1.42 2.33
N GLY A 127 -50.85 1.60 3.64
CA GLY A 127 -51.74 0.79 4.49
C GLY A 127 -51.25 0.69 5.90
N PHE A 128 -51.42 -0.48 6.53
CA PHE A 128 -50.87 -0.74 7.86
C PHE A 128 -50.19 -2.12 7.92
N CYS A 129 -49.21 -2.24 8.78
CA CYS A 129 -48.50 -3.47 9.05
C CYS A 129 -48.75 -3.96 10.46
N ILE A 130 -48.69 -5.28 10.63
CA ILE A 130 -48.73 -5.94 11.94
C ILE A 130 -47.33 -6.55 12.16
N PHE A 131 -46.74 -6.23 13.29
CA PHE A 131 -45.41 -6.70 13.65
C PHE A 131 -45.43 -7.46 14.96
N HIS A 132 -44.83 -8.63 14.98
CA HIS A 132 -44.72 -9.49 16.14
C HIS A 132 -43.27 -9.58 16.64
N PRO A 133 -42.79 -8.73 17.55
CA PRO A 133 -41.41 -8.75 18.02
C PRO A 133 -40.96 -10.11 18.56
N ASN A 134 -41.89 -10.86 19.18
CA ASN A 134 -41.61 -12.17 19.77
C ASN A 134 -41.46 -13.32 18.75
N LEU A 135 -41.96 -13.12 17.52
CA LEU A 135 -41.84 -14.09 16.43
C LEU A 135 -40.62 -13.84 15.56
N VAL A 136 -39.87 -12.82 15.88
CA VAL A 136 -38.61 -12.57 15.19
C VAL A 136 -37.64 -13.69 15.57
N ASN A 137 -37.57 -14.70 14.72
CA ASN A 137 -36.52 -15.70 14.78
C ASN A 137 -35.23 -15.02 14.38
N TYR A 138 -34.44 -14.62 15.36
CA TYR A 138 -33.04 -14.34 15.13
C TYR A 138 -32.45 -15.59 14.52
N ASP A 139 -32.00 -15.51 13.25
CA ASP A 139 -31.27 -16.60 12.63
C ASP A 139 -30.04 -16.88 13.51
N SER A 140 -30.22 -17.81 14.45
CA SER A 140 -29.19 -18.24 15.39
C SER A 140 -28.23 -19.19 14.73
N THR A 141 -28.53 -19.60 13.48
CA THR A 141 -27.70 -20.51 12.74
C THR A 141 -26.42 -19.77 12.33
N HIS A 142 -25.32 -20.38 12.68
CA HIS A 142 -24.00 -19.96 12.24
C HIS A 142 -23.99 -19.99 10.71
N THR A 143 -24.05 -18.82 10.09
CA THR A 143 -23.97 -18.73 8.64
C THR A 143 -22.51 -18.88 8.21
N PRO A 144 -22.11 -19.96 7.55
CA PRO A 144 -20.75 -20.12 7.08
C PRO A 144 -20.43 -19.08 6.01
N THR A 145 -19.28 -18.47 6.14
CA THR A 145 -18.71 -17.59 5.11
C THR A 145 -17.89 -18.43 4.16
N ILE A 146 -18.04 -18.20 2.88
CA ILE A 146 -17.24 -18.86 1.83
C ILE A 146 -16.55 -17.83 0.96
N ILE A 147 -15.39 -18.20 0.43
CA ILE A 147 -14.74 -17.48 -0.65
C ILE A 147 -15.31 -18.05 -1.95
N SER A 148 -15.99 -17.20 -2.72
CA SER A 148 -16.75 -17.61 -3.92
C SER A 148 -15.99 -17.41 -5.22
N ASP A 149 -15.01 -16.49 -5.28
CA ASP A 149 -14.21 -16.24 -6.47
C ASP A 149 -12.86 -15.59 -6.09
N PHE A 150 -11.85 -15.86 -6.89
CA PHE A 150 -10.55 -15.23 -6.82
C PHE A 150 -10.25 -14.54 -8.15
N LYS A 151 -9.92 -13.26 -8.11
CA LYS A 151 -9.68 -12.44 -9.30
C LYS A 151 -8.22 -11.98 -9.38
N ILE A 152 -7.69 -11.93 -10.59
CA ILE A 152 -6.40 -11.33 -10.90
C ILE A 152 -6.63 -10.25 -11.97
N PHE A 153 -6.25 -9.00 -11.69
CA PHE A 153 -6.51 -7.84 -12.56
C PHE A 153 -7.98 -7.78 -13.00
N HIS A 154 -8.93 -7.93 -12.06
CA HIS A 154 -10.38 -7.93 -12.27
C HIS A 154 -10.96 -9.13 -13.06
N LYS A 155 -10.14 -10.03 -13.60
CA LYS A 155 -10.59 -11.27 -14.25
C LYS A 155 -10.74 -12.37 -13.23
N SER A 156 -11.88 -13.10 -13.28
CA SER A 156 -12.07 -14.29 -12.44
C SER A 156 -11.00 -15.35 -12.76
N PHE A 157 -10.63 -16.14 -11.75
CA PHE A 157 -9.69 -17.24 -11.94
C PHE A 157 -10.16 -18.19 -13.06
N ASP A 158 -11.48 -18.41 -13.18
CA ASP A 158 -12.05 -19.27 -14.20
C ASP A 158 -11.94 -18.72 -15.63
N GLU A 159 -11.79 -17.43 -15.80
CA GLU A 159 -11.58 -16.77 -17.09
C GLU A 159 -10.11 -16.77 -17.54
N LEU A 160 -9.19 -17.17 -16.67
CA LEU A 160 -7.76 -17.17 -17.00
C LEU A 160 -7.41 -18.31 -17.98
N PRO A 161 -6.41 -18.12 -18.84
CA PRO A 161 -5.90 -19.17 -19.71
C PRO A 161 -5.43 -20.39 -18.92
N ASN A 162 -5.66 -21.61 -19.41
CA ASN A 162 -5.31 -22.87 -18.74
C ASN A 162 -3.83 -22.95 -18.33
N LYS A 163 -2.93 -22.40 -19.14
CA LYS A 163 -1.50 -22.33 -18.81
C LYS A 163 -1.25 -21.52 -17.54
N LYS A 164 -1.94 -20.39 -17.39
CA LYS A 164 -1.83 -19.51 -16.23
C LYS A 164 -2.47 -20.11 -14.98
N LYS A 165 -3.64 -20.72 -15.12
CA LYS A 165 -4.30 -21.46 -14.03
C LYS A 165 -3.36 -22.54 -13.44
N LYS A 166 -2.76 -23.35 -14.32
CA LYS A 166 -1.82 -24.39 -13.89
C LYS A 166 -0.57 -23.84 -13.20
N GLN A 167 -0.10 -22.68 -13.63
CA GLN A 167 1.07 -22.02 -13.00
C GLN A 167 0.75 -21.51 -11.59
N LEU A 168 -0.46 -20.97 -11.37
CA LEU A 168 -0.86 -20.32 -10.13
C LEU A 168 -1.33 -21.29 -9.04
N SER A 169 -2.01 -22.37 -9.43
CA SER A 169 -2.63 -23.31 -8.48
C SER A 169 -2.30 -24.78 -8.72
N GLY A 170 -1.45 -25.09 -9.72
CA GLY A 170 -1.11 -26.47 -10.06
C GLY A 170 -2.28 -27.23 -10.69
N LYS A 171 -2.65 -28.37 -10.09
CA LYS A 171 -3.74 -29.24 -10.59
C LYS A 171 -5.08 -28.96 -9.94
N THR A 172 -5.12 -28.32 -8.77
CA THR A 172 -6.33 -28.10 -7.96
C THR A 172 -6.75 -26.64 -8.04
N HIS A 173 -8.07 -26.41 -8.17
CA HIS A 173 -8.61 -25.05 -8.15
C HIS A 173 -8.30 -24.37 -6.80
N PRO A 174 -7.89 -23.07 -6.78
CA PRO A 174 -7.45 -22.40 -5.55
C PRO A 174 -8.48 -22.43 -4.42
N LEU A 175 -9.77 -22.32 -4.75
CA LEU A 175 -10.84 -22.35 -3.76
C LEU A 175 -10.94 -23.69 -3.00
N TYR A 176 -10.56 -24.81 -3.63
CA TYR A 176 -10.52 -26.12 -2.96
C TYR A 176 -9.23 -26.34 -2.19
N SER A 177 -8.10 -25.87 -2.72
CA SER A 177 -6.81 -25.97 -2.03
C SER A 177 -6.63 -24.93 -0.93
N LYS A 178 -7.52 -23.92 -0.91
CA LYS A 178 -7.45 -22.74 -0.02
C LYS A 178 -6.10 -22.00 -0.07
N ASN A 179 -5.35 -22.17 -1.15
CA ASN A 179 -4.04 -21.57 -1.35
C ASN A 179 -3.81 -21.21 -2.81
N ILE A 180 -3.08 -20.10 -3.03
CA ILE A 180 -2.64 -19.69 -4.36
C ILE A 180 -1.21 -19.14 -4.31
N THR A 181 -0.43 -19.43 -5.37
CA THR A 181 0.90 -18.86 -5.53
C THR A 181 0.90 -17.89 -6.72
N LEU A 182 1.17 -16.63 -6.44
CA LEU A 182 1.19 -15.54 -7.42
C LEU A 182 2.61 -15.21 -7.84
N THR A 183 2.77 -14.80 -9.09
CA THR A 183 4.03 -14.19 -9.54
C THR A 183 4.06 -12.72 -9.14
N SER A 184 5.24 -12.10 -9.13
CA SER A 184 5.37 -10.67 -8.84
C SER A 184 4.62 -9.76 -9.80
N SER A 185 4.27 -10.24 -10.99
CA SER A 185 3.46 -9.51 -11.97
C SER A 185 1.95 -9.65 -11.74
N ASP A 186 1.49 -10.63 -10.94
CA ASP A 186 0.08 -10.93 -10.67
C ASP A 186 -0.36 -10.44 -9.28
N ASN A 187 0.25 -9.37 -8.80
CA ASN A 187 0.10 -8.84 -7.44
C ASN A 187 -1.12 -7.93 -7.21
N ASN A 188 -2.02 -7.83 -8.21
CA ASN A 188 -3.30 -7.15 -8.09
C ASN A 188 -4.42 -8.19 -8.03
N ILE A 189 -5.03 -8.35 -6.86
CA ILE A 189 -5.99 -9.41 -6.60
C ILE A 189 -7.32 -8.87 -6.10
N GLY A 190 -8.37 -9.64 -6.35
CA GLY A 190 -9.70 -9.46 -5.78
C GLY A 190 -10.20 -10.78 -5.21
N ILE A 191 -10.67 -10.76 -3.97
CA ILE A 191 -11.21 -11.94 -3.29
C ILE A 191 -12.69 -11.70 -3.04
N LYS A 192 -13.55 -12.46 -3.71
CA LYS A 192 -14.99 -12.37 -3.54
C LYS A 192 -15.46 -13.38 -2.51
N PHE A 193 -16.27 -12.94 -1.59
CA PHE A 193 -16.80 -13.76 -0.51
C PHE A 193 -18.32 -13.61 -0.38
N ALA A 194 -18.97 -14.57 0.24
CA ALA A 194 -20.39 -14.56 0.50
C ALA A 194 -20.73 -15.38 1.76
N ALA A 195 -21.79 -14.99 2.43
CA ALA A 195 -22.43 -15.81 3.47
C ALA A 195 -23.36 -16.82 2.80
N LEU A 196 -23.33 -18.07 3.22
CA LEU A 196 -24.30 -19.08 2.78
C LEU A 196 -25.61 -18.93 3.57
N SER A 197 -26.30 -17.81 3.35
CA SER A 197 -27.60 -17.51 3.96
C SER A 197 -28.59 -17.18 2.86
N TYR A 198 -29.75 -17.84 2.94
CA TYR A 198 -30.91 -17.52 2.09
C TYR A 198 -31.82 -16.49 2.75
N VAL A 199 -31.59 -16.19 4.05
CA VAL A 199 -32.37 -15.22 4.80
C VAL A 199 -31.64 -13.87 4.75
N HIS A 200 -32.25 -12.88 4.11
CA HIS A 200 -31.78 -11.50 3.98
C HIS A 200 -30.28 -11.38 3.62
N PRO A 201 -29.84 -11.99 2.52
CA PRO A 201 -28.43 -11.98 2.12
C PRO A 201 -27.89 -10.57 1.87
N GLU A 202 -28.78 -9.61 1.51
CA GLU A 202 -28.49 -8.21 1.28
C GLU A 202 -28.22 -7.40 2.56
N LYS A 203 -28.61 -7.91 3.73
CA LYS A 203 -28.37 -7.28 5.05
C LYS A 203 -27.12 -7.78 5.75
N LYS A 204 -26.49 -8.83 5.24
CA LYS A 204 -25.29 -9.40 5.87
C LYS A 204 -24.13 -8.39 5.82
N LYS A 205 -23.48 -8.23 6.96
CA LYS A 205 -22.23 -7.46 7.09
C LYS A 205 -21.07 -8.44 7.18
N TYR A 206 -19.92 -7.99 6.75
CA TYR A 206 -18.71 -8.80 6.73
C TYR A 206 -17.55 -8.03 7.37
N ALA A 207 -16.63 -8.77 7.95
CA ALA A 207 -15.32 -8.26 8.29
C ALA A 207 -14.25 -9.12 7.62
N TYR A 208 -13.26 -8.50 7.00
CA TYR A 208 -12.15 -9.20 6.38
C TYR A 208 -10.82 -8.54 6.73
N LYS A 209 -9.75 -9.32 6.64
CA LYS A 209 -8.40 -8.87 6.92
C LYS A 209 -7.40 -9.71 6.12
N LEU A 210 -6.40 -9.07 5.53
CA LEU A 210 -5.24 -9.75 4.96
C LEU A 210 -4.09 -9.69 5.95
N GLU A 211 -3.88 -10.76 6.71
CA GLU A 211 -2.74 -10.85 7.64
C GLU A 211 -1.41 -10.77 6.89
N GLY A 212 -0.50 -9.98 7.41
CA GLY A 212 0.76 -9.62 6.76
C GLY A 212 0.69 -8.32 5.94
N PHE A 213 -0.51 -7.77 5.72
CA PHE A 213 -0.72 -6.52 4.99
C PHE A 213 -1.59 -5.51 5.75
N ASP A 214 -2.80 -5.92 6.18
CA ASP A 214 -3.72 -5.07 6.92
C ASP A 214 -3.38 -5.03 8.42
N LYS A 215 -3.49 -3.87 9.05
CA LYS A 215 -3.34 -3.73 10.51
C LYS A 215 -4.59 -4.20 11.24
N ASP A 216 -5.77 -3.76 10.80
CA ASP A 216 -7.05 -3.96 11.45
C ASP A 216 -8.05 -4.65 10.53
N TRP A 217 -9.19 -5.12 11.09
CA TRP A 217 -10.30 -5.65 10.32
C TRP A 217 -10.99 -4.55 9.52
N ILE A 218 -11.30 -4.85 8.27
CA ILE A 218 -12.05 -3.97 7.35
C ILE A 218 -13.49 -4.45 7.34
N TYR A 219 -14.42 -3.54 7.63
CA TYR A 219 -15.85 -3.84 7.68
C TYR A 219 -16.52 -3.43 6.37
N THR A 220 -17.41 -4.29 5.87
CA THR A 220 -18.15 -4.06 4.63
C THR A 220 -19.55 -4.69 4.71
N ASP A 221 -20.40 -4.35 3.75
CA ASP A 221 -21.75 -4.88 3.63
C ASP A 221 -21.91 -5.82 2.43
N ALA A 222 -23.14 -6.29 2.22
CA ALA A 222 -23.47 -7.19 1.13
C ALA A 222 -23.34 -6.57 -0.28
N THR A 223 -23.24 -5.26 -0.42
CA THR A 223 -23.07 -4.59 -1.71
C THR A 223 -21.63 -4.64 -2.20
N SER A 224 -20.68 -4.69 -1.27
CA SER A 224 -19.23 -4.69 -1.53
C SER A 224 -18.55 -5.97 -1.02
N ARG A 225 -18.93 -7.11 -1.62
CA ARG A 225 -18.44 -8.46 -1.24
C ARG A 225 -17.12 -8.85 -1.91
N THR A 226 -16.28 -7.90 -2.28
CA THR A 226 -14.99 -8.17 -2.89
C THR A 226 -13.91 -7.30 -2.27
N ALA A 227 -12.93 -7.94 -1.65
CA ALA A 227 -11.73 -7.29 -1.15
C ALA A 227 -10.72 -7.14 -2.28
N PHE A 228 -10.28 -5.93 -2.57
CA PHE A 228 -9.27 -5.66 -3.59
C PHE A 228 -7.96 -5.25 -2.93
N TYR A 229 -6.88 -5.88 -3.36
CA TYR A 229 -5.52 -5.55 -2.96
C TYR A 229 -4.68 -5.30 -4.19
N THR A 230 -4.02 -4.16 -4.23
CA THR A 230 -3.19 -3.75 -5.36
C THR A 230 -1.72 -3.69 -4.95
N ASN A 231 -0.85 -4.11 -5.86
CA ASN A 231 0.59 -4.05 -5.69
C ASN A 231 1.11 -4.73 -4.41
N LEU A 232 0.59 -5.95 -4.12
CA LEU A 232 1.05 -6.73 -2.98
C LEU A 232 2.55 -7.03 -3.08
N PRO A 233 3.34 -6.71 -2.05
CA PRO A 233 4.75 -7.10 -1.99
C PRO A 233 4.95 -8.61 -2.05
N SER A 234 6.16 -9.07 -2.35
CA SER A 234 6.49 -10.49 -2.21
C SER A 234 6.45 -10.90 -0.74
N GLY A 235 5.75 -12.00 -0.45
CA GLY A 235 5.53 -12.46 0.92
C GLY A 235 4.47 -13.55 0.98
N GLU A 236 4.19 -14.00 2.20
CA GLU A 236 3.11 -14.93 2.52
C GLU A 236 2.05 -14.21 3.32
N TYR A 237 0.80 -14.35 2.90
CA TYR A 237 -0.36 -13.67 3.45
C TYR A 237 -1.46 -14.68 3.75
N ARG A 238 -2.30 -14.37 4.74
CA ARG A 238 -3.54 -15.10 5.02
C ARG A 238 -4.72 -14.14 4.93
N PHE A 239 -5.62 -14.39 4.00
CA PHE A 239 -6.88 -13.67 3.94
C PHE A 239 -7.88 -14.32 4.87
N LEU A 240 -8.46 -13.54 5.77
CA LEU A 240 -9.45 -13.96 6.74
C LEU A 240 -10.74 -13.20 6.46
N VAL A 241 -11.88 -13.90 6.46
CA VAL A 241 -13.18 -13.27 6.29
C VAL A 241 -14.22 -13.94 7.19
N LYS A 242 -15.05 -13.13 7.84
CA LYS A 242 -16.16 -13.58 8.67
C LYS A 242 -17.44 -12.81 8.36
N THR A 243 -18.58 -13.47 8.53
CA THR A 243 -19.90 -12.82 8.48
C THR A 243 -20.25 -12.30 9.86
N LEU A 244 -20.70 -11.06 9.93
CA LEU A 244 -21.19 -10.43 11.15
C LEU A 244 -22.71 -10.61 11.21
N ASN A 245 -23.20 -11.17 12.30
CA ASN A 245 -24.63 -11.26 12.57
C ASN A 245 -25.09 -9.99 13.28
N GLU A 246 -26.15 -9.35 12.79
CA GLU A 246 -26.75 -8.19 13.43
C GLU A 246 -27.14 -8.49 14.89
N GLY A 247 -26.62 -7.69 15.82
CA GLY A 247 -26.99 -7.77 17.23
C GLY A 247 -26.35 -8.90 18.05
N ARG A 248 -25.40 -9.67 17.54
CA ARG A 248 -24.78 -10.80 18.26
C ARG A 248 -23.28 -10.69 18.42
N VAL A 249 -22.79 -11.49 19.38
CA VAL A 249 -21.36 -11.71 19.68
C VAL A 249 -20.61 -11.98 18.38
N GLU A 250 -19.47 -11.31 18.19
CA GLU A 250 -18.57 -11.57 17.05
C GLU A 250 -18.31 -13.07 16.93
N ASN A 251 -18.66 -13.63 15.77
CA ASN A 251 -18.28 -15.00 15.47
C ASN A 251 -16.75 -15.06 15.39
N GLU A 252 -16.15 -15.89 16.24
CA GLU A 252 -14.72 -16.17 16.17
C GLU A 252 -14.34 -17.00 14.93
N ASN A 253 -15.34 -17.63 14.29
CA ASN A 253 -15.12 -18.45 13.11
C ASN A 253 -14.98 -17.60 11.85
N TYR A 254 -13.83 -17.68 11.23
CA TYR A 254 -13.49 -17.06 9.95
C TYR A 254 -13.13 -18.12 8.91
N GLU A 255 -13.37 -17.81 7.65
CA GLU A 255 -12.85 -18.57 6.52
C GLU A 255 -11.48 -18.01 6.16
N GLU A 256 -10.51 -18.90 5.88
CA GLU A 256 -9.13 -18.52 5.58
C GLU A 256 -8.69 -18.93 4.16
N PHE A 257 -7.80 -18.13 3.57
CA PHE A 257 -7.23 -18.38 2.26
C PHE A 257 -5.78 -17.92 2.21
N GLY A 258 -4.86 -18.85 1.92
CA GLY A 258 -3.42 -18.57 1.85
C GLY A 258 -3.02 -17.96 0.50
N ILE A 259 -2.20 -16.93 0.53
CA ILE A 259 -1.69 -16.24 -0.65
C ILE A 259 -0.18 -16.10 -0.53
N LYS A 260 0.56 -16.64 -1.49
CA LYS A 260 2.00 -16.51 -1.58
C LYS A 260 2.39 -15.73 -2.82
N VAL A 261 3.02 -14.57 -2.66
CA VAL A 261 3.53 -13.74 -3.75
C VAL A 261 5.03 -13.97 -3.90
N LEU A 262 5.45 -14.53 -5.03
CA LEU A 262 6.85 -14.81 -5.31
C LEU A 262 7.61 -13.52 -5.61
N PRO A 263 8.89 -13.41 -5.17
CA PRO A 263 9.72 -12.28 -5.51
C PRO A 263 10.01 -12.25 -7.02
N PRO A 264 10.20 -11.05 -7.61
CA PRO A 264 10.63 -10.93 -9.00
C PRO A 264 12.01 -11.57 -9.18
N PHE A 265 12.27 -12.11 -10.38
CA PHE A 265 13.49 -12.88 -10.69
C PHE A 265 14.79 -12.17 -10.28
N TYR A 266 14.83 -10.83 -10.40
CA TYR A 266 16.01 -10.02 -10.06
C TYR A 266 16.23 -9.83 -8.54
N LYS A 267 15.27 -10.22 -7.69
CA LYS A 267 15.37 -10.21 -6.21
C LYS A 267 15.55 -11.62 -5.63
N THR A 268 15.68 -12.65 -6.48
CA THR A 268 15.92 -14.02 -6.01
C THR A 268 17.36 -14.19 -5.53
N ASN A 269 17.60 -15.16 -4.62
CA ASN A 269 18.94 -15.49 -4.12
C ASN A 269 19.90 -15.82 -5.27
N LEU A 270 19.40 -16.47 -6.33
CA LEU A 270 20.20 -16.80 -7.51
C LEU A 270 20.64 -15.54 -8.26
N ALA A 271 19.75 -14.55 -8.44
CA ALA A 271 20.12 -13.28 -9.06
C ALA A 271 21.17 -12.53 -8.23
N LEU A 272 21.08 -12.59 -6.91
CA LEU A 272 22.04 -11.94 -6.02
C LEU A 272 23.43 -12.56 -6.17
N VAL A 273 23.54 -13.90 -6.28
CA VAL A 273 24.80 -14.61 -6.59
C VAL A 273 25.34 -14.18 -7.96
N CYS A 274 24.47 -14.08 -8.98
CA CYS A 274 24.89 -13.62 -10.31
C CYS A 274 25.44 -12.19 -10.29
N TYR A 275 24.81 -11.28 -9.52
CA TYR A 275 25.31 -9.91 -9.36
C TYR A 275 26.67 -9.87 -8.69
N LEU A 276 26.88 -10.67 -7.65
CA LEU A 276 28.15 -10.77 -6.93
C LEU A 276 29.26 -11.28 -7.88
N PHE A 277 28.93 -12.28 -8.71
CA PHE A 277 29.83 -12.81 -9.72
C PHE A 277 30.17 -11.76 -10.81
N LEU A 278 29.20 -10.99 -11.28
CA LEU A 278 29.42 -9.90 -12.24
C LEU A 278 30.31 -8.78 -11.67
N ILE A 279 30.11 -8.44 -10.39
CA ILE A 279 30.93 -7.43 -9.70
C ILE A 279 32.38 -7.92 -9.58
N THR A 280 32.61 -9.19 -9.22
CA THR A 280 33.95 -9.75 -9.09
C THR A 280 34.67 -9.83 -10.44
N ILE A 281 33.98 -10.24 -11.50
CA ILE A 281 34.54 -10.24 -12.86
C ILE A 281 34.90 -8.81 -13.31
N SER A 282 33.99 -7.86 -13.10
CA SER A 282 34.23 -6.45 -13.45
C SER A 282 35.44 -5.90 -12.71
N GLY A 283 35.55 -6.19 -11.41
CA GLY A 283 36.72 -5.81 -10.60
C GLY A 283 38.01 -6.43 -11.11
N TYR A 284 37.98 -7.71 -11.49
CA TYR A 284 39.14 -8.40 -12.07
C TYR A 284 39.56 -7.80 -13.42
N VAL A 285 38.60 -7.56 -14.30
CA VAL A 285 38.88 -6.92 -15.61
C VAL A 285 39.46 -5.50 -15.42
N PHE A 286 38.89 -4.72 -14.50
CA PHE A 286 39.40 -3.39 -14.17
C PHE A 286 40.81 -3.46 -13.60
N TYR A 287 41.09 -4.41 -12.69
CA TYR A 287 42.45 -4.63 -12.18
C TYR A 287 43.46 -4.99 -13.28
N ARG A 288 43.07 -5.90 -14.18
CA ARG A 288 43.88 -6.30 -15.33
C ARG A 288 44.15 -5.13 -16.25
N PHE A 289 43.14 -4.29 -16.51
CA PHE A 289 43.27 -3.09 -17.34
C PHE A 289 44.19 -2.04 -16.71
N GLN A 290 44.10 -1.82 -15.41
CA GLN A 290 45.01 -0.91 -14.70
C GLN A 290 46.46 -1.41 -14.73
N ASN A 291 46.68 -2.70 -14.50
CA ASN A 291 48.01 -3.31 -14.60
C ASN A 291 48.58 -3.23 -16.01
N TYR A 292 47.77 -3.43 -17.05
CA TYR A 292 48.18 -3.28 -18.42
C TYR A 292 48.59 -1.82 -18.72
N ARG A 293 47.78 -0.85 -18.30
CA ARG A 293 48.14 0.59 -18.44
C ARG A 293 49.41 0.96 -17.67
N TYR A 294 49.63 0.39 -16.51
CA TYR A 294 50.85 0.62 -15.73
C TYR A 294 52.09 0.10 -16.48
N LYS A 295 52.06 -1.14 -16.96
CA LYS A 295 53.16 -1.71 -17.77
C LYS A 295 53.44 -0.92 -19.05
N LEU A 296 52.41 -0.45 -19.72
CA LEU A 296 52.57 0.37 -20.92
C LEU A 296 53.26 1.69 -20.59
N LYS A 297 52.89 2.34 -19.51
CA LYS A 297 53.54 3.58 -19.04
C LYS A 297 55.02 3.35 -18.67
N GLU A 298 55.35 2.23 -18.03
CA GLU A 298 56.74 1.87 -17.75
C GLU A 298 57.55 1.62 -19.04
N ALA A 299 57.00 0.86 -19.97
CA ALA A 299 57.65 0.61 -21.26
C ALA A 299 57.95 1.92 -22.02
N VAL A 300 57.00 2.84 -22.07
CA VAL A 300 57.20 4.18 -22.70
C VAL A 300 58.27 5.00 -21.97
N LYS A 301 58.32 4.95 -20.64
CA LYS A 301 59.37 5.62 -19.87
C LYS A 301 60.77 5.04 -20.17
N VAL A 302 60.90 3.71 -20.23
CA VAL A 302 62.17 3.05 -20.57
C VAL A 302 62.63 3.45 -21.96
N GLU A 303 61.76 3.43 -22.97
CA GLU A 303 62.08 3.86 -24.33
C GLU A 303 62.52 5.34 -24.40
N GLN A 304 61.86 6.22 -23.64
CA GLN A 304 62.27 7.64 -23.55
C GLN A 304 63.68 7.79 -22.95
N ILE A 305 63.97 7.04 -21.86
CA ILE A 305 65.30 7.06 -21.24
C ILE A 305 66.37 6.55 -22.20
N GLU A 306 66.08 5.47 -22.95
CA GLU A 306 67.02 4.96 -23.98
C GLU A 306 67.25 5.95 -25.08
N ARG A 307 66.24 6.66 -25.58
CA ARG A 307 66.37 7.73 -26.58
C ARG A 307 67.24 8.88 -26.07
N ILE A 308 66.98 9.34 -24.84
CA ILE A 308 67.78 10.41 -24.23
C ILE A 308 69.23 9.99 -24.10
N LYS A 309 69.56 8.78 -23.64
CA LYS A 309 70.89 8.23 -23.53
C LYS A 309 71.57 8.15 -24.92
N ALA A 310 70.85 7.69 -25.94
CA ALA A 310 71.37 7.62 -27.31
C ALA A 310 71.70 9.03 -27.87
N GLU A 311 70.86 9.99 -27.57
CA GLU A 311 71.04 11.40 -27.98
C GLU A 311 72.21 12.04 -27.26
N GLU A 312 72.37 11.82 -25.96
CA GLU A 312 73.54 12.25 -25.18
C GLU A 312 74.85 11.65 -25.72
N LEU A 313 74.85 10.35 -26.03
CA LEU A 313 76.00 9.69 -26.63
C LEU A 313 76.35 10.26 -28.00
N HIS A 314 75.32 10.54 -28.78
CA HIS A 314 75.51 11.15 -30.11
C HIS A 314 76.09 12.57 -29.98
N GLN A 315 75.60 13.39 -29.08
CA GLN A 315 76.12 14.70 -28.79
C GLN A 315 77.59 14.67 -28.27
N SER A 316 77.85 13.69 -27.36
CA SER A 316 79.19 13.48 -26.81
C SER A 316 80.16 13.12 -27.93
N LYS A 317 79.81 12.21 -28.86
CA LYS A 317 80.62 11.89 -30.06
C LYS A 317 80.84 13.09 -30.94
N PHE A 318 79.79 13.90 -31.18
CA PHE A 318 79.91 15.12 -31.95
C PHE A 318 80.86 16.11 -31.33
N LYS A 319 80.79 16.36 -30.04
CA LYS A 319 81.74 17.24 -29.30
C LYS A 319 83.13 16.67 -29.34
N PHE A 320 83.31 15.35 -29.19
CA PHE A 320 84.66 14.74 -29.35
C PHE A 320 85.25 14.95 -30.71
N PHE A 321 84.48 14.67 -31.77
CA PHE A 321 84.96 14.92 -33.13
C PHE A 321 85.25 16.42 -33.45
N ALA A 322 84.41 17.32 -32.96
CA ALA A 322 84.59 18.75 -33.11
C ALA A 322 85.87 19.22 -32.41
N ASN A 323 86.11 18.76 -31.19
CA ASN A 323 87.33 19.09 -30.44
C ASN A 323 88.60 18.54 -31.12
N ILE A 324 88.59 17.27 -31.54
CA ILE A 324 89.68 16.65 -32.27
C ILE A 324 89.93 17.37 -33.55
N SER A 325 88.94 17.71 -34.34
CA SER A 325 89.09 18.48 -35.58
C SER A 325 89.74 19.80 -35.32
N HIS A 326 89.37 20.50 -34.27
CA HIS A 326 89.96 21.78 -33.88
C HIS A 326 91.45 21.62 -33.44
N GLU A 327 91.72 20.58 -32.58
CA GLU A 327 93.10 20.32 -32.16
C GLU A 327 94.01 19.80 -33.27
N PHE A 328 93.51 19.10 -34.31
CA PHE A 328 94.27 18.73 -35.50
C PHE A 328 94.39 19.85 -36.50
N LEU A 329 93.35 20.66 -36.68
CA LEU A 329 93.46 21.79 -37.67
C LEU A 329 94.43 22.86 -37.22
N THR A 330 94.56 23.09 -35.90
CA THR A 330 95.50 24.10 -35.40
C THR A 330 96.96 23.78 -35.73
N PRO A 331 97.53 22.58 -35.43
CA PRO A 331 98.89 22.24 -35.80
C PRO A 331 99.07 22.11 -37.33
N LEU A 332 98.01 21.57 -38.03
CA LEU A 332 98.10 21.49 -39.53
C LEU A 332 98.12 22.86 -40.19
N SER A 333 97.37 23.82 -39.63
CA SER A 333 97.38 25.20 -40.06
C SER A 333 98.78 25.86 -39.85
N ILE A 334 99.41 25.58 -38.67
CA ILE A 334 100.73 26.06 -38.36
C ILE A 334 101.74 25.43 -39.33
N ILE A 335 101.70 24.13 -39.59
CA ILE A 335 102.57 23.44 -40.55
C ILE A 335 102.36 24.03 -41.98
N SER A 336 101.07 24.19 -42.37
CA SER A 336 100.78 24.75 -43.68
C SER A 336 101.33 26.19 -43.80
N CYS A 337 101.15 27.00 -42.75
CA CYS A 337 101.69 28.37 -42.71
C CYS A 337 103.24 28.36 -42.79
N SER A 338 103.91 27.45 -42.08
CA SER A 338 105.37 27.32 -42.12
C SER A 338 105.86 26.79 -43.47
N ILE A 339 105.14 25.92 -44.14
CA ILE A 339 105.41 25.44 -45.49
C ILE A 339 105.28 26.62 -46.51
N ASP A 340 104.21 27.42 -46.31
CA ASP A 340 104.02 28.57 -47.20
C ASP A 340 105.06 29.68 -46.96
N GLU A 341 105.51 29.86 -45.72
CA GLU A 341 106.67 30.71 -45.45
C GLU A 341 107.99 30.20 -46.13
N LEU A 342 108.24 28.91 -45.97
CA LEU A 342 109.39 28.28 -46.63
C LEU A 342 109.31 28.40 -48.17
N LYS A 343 108.17 28.26 -48.76
CA LYS A 343 107.93 28.48 -50.19
C LYS A 343 108.16 29.93 -50.60
N ARG A 344 107.74 30.89 -49.73
CA ARG A 344 108.03 32.32 -49.99
C ARG A 344 109.54 32.66 -49.92
N MET A 345 110.28 32.12 -48.93
CA MET A 345 111.70 32.26 -48.79
C MET A 345 112.43 31.63 -50.00
N TYR A 346 112.06 30.42 -50.39
CA TYR A 346 112.66 29.77 -51.57
C TYR A 346 112.42 30.52 -52.88
N ASN A 347 111.23 31.10 -53.02
CA ASN A 347 110.93 31.95 -54.20
C ASN A 347 111.67 33.29 -54.16
N ILE A 348 111.97 33.81 -52.95
CA ILE A 348 112.79 35.01 -52.80
C ILE A 348 114.27 34.74 -53.20
N ASP A 349 114.85 33.59 -52.73
CA ASP A 349 116.19 33.16 -53.07
C ASP A 349 116.37 32.91 -54.58
N ASN A 350 115.34 32.29 -55.21
CA ASN A 350 115.34 32.08 -56.67
C ASN A 350 115.27 33.41 -57.49
N LYS A 351 114.54 34.43 -56.88
CA LYS A 351 114.56 35.79 -57.55
C LYS A 351 115.85 36.48 -57.35
N ILE A 352 116.48 36.28 -56.19
CA ILE A 352 117.81 36.92 -55.97
C ILE A 352 118.89 36.21 -56.79
N LEU A 353 118.90 34.92 -56.98
CA LEU A 353 119.81 34.17 -57.84
C LEU A 353 119.59 34.44 -59.30
N LYS A 354 118.38 34.70 -59.74
CA LYS A 354 118.12 35.14 -61.13
C LYS A 354 118.56 36.59 -61.38
N ALA A 355 118.56 37.51 -60.37
CA ALA A 355 118.99 38.88 -60.47
C ALA A 355 120.54 39.02 -60.39
N ALA A 356 121.23 38.01 -59.87
CA ALA A 356 122.70 38.00 -59.81
C ALA A 356 123.37 37.40 -61.08
N GLN A 357 122.53 36.82 -62.01
CA GLN A 357 122.99 36.27 -63.29
C GLN A 357 122.60 37.11 -64.49
N SER A 358 122.09 38.34 -64.34
CA SER A 358 121.90 39.35 -65.35
C SER A 358 122.89 40.55 -65.09
#